data_5d4cbb21cf2b836b7b76fde77a7e2afe
#
_entry.id   5d4cbb21cf2b836b7b76fde77a7e2afe
#
_cell.length_a   1.000
_cell.length_b   1.000
_cell.length_c   1.000
_cell.angle_alpha   90.00
_cell.angle_beta   90.00
_cell.angle_gamma   90.00
#
_symmetry.space_group_name_H-M   'P 1'
#
loop_
_entity.id
_entity.type
_entity.pdbx_description
1 polymer ?
#
loop_
_entity_poly.entity_id
_entity_poly.type
_entity_poly.pdbx_seq_one_letter_code
_entity_poly.pdbx_strand_id
1 'polypeptide(L)'
;MKRLIALLALLSLYLPIHLVNAEAAIVAKPLVQVAPVDSAATGVVASGSQILVFGNREKNGFAQFINGPTVELVGGVESFVSAATVDSEGNFILVGAGANPIVGTLPPISGVLNPDNVIPDPVSSNKSDAVNLWYWKLNLTGEVLDSASMLMPTATIPTAVIADKFGITIAGTTFTDPGNSGFVVNWNSKPTLIGKLSTQVFAIARNTDGGVVAVGQSAETLAGKALRGKVDGFLARVSNNKVTLVQRSSEARANRAWRSTTSNLLLGGYSNTSAAITKFNTSFFPTWTDRYPSNGSALTATVGKISYGAFISTGPVKSLPSWKRKGALLLLQFDGKGVVTGAYFANTGSLTALTANSSLGPVVLAGGFLYRLNLG
;
A
#
# COMPACT_ATOMS: atom_id res chain seq x y z
N MET A 1 -49.32 -15.88 -54.21
CA MET A 1 -49.40 -14.97 -53.03
C MET A 1 -49.60 -15.71 -51.69
N LYS A 2 -50.40 -16.77 -51.54
CA LYS A 2 -50.62 -17.46 -50.28
C LYS A 2 -49.39 -18.20 -49.69
N ARG A 3 -48.37 -18.60 -50.47
CA ARG A 3 -47.17 -19.27 -50.00
C ARG A 3 -46.07 -18.33 -49.49
N LEU A 4 -46.11 -17.04 -49.87
CA LEU A 4 -45.13 -16.05 -49.42
C LEU A 4 -45.44 -15.51 -48.02
N ILE A 5 -46.72 -15.50 -47.63
CA ILE A 5 -47.16 -15.03 -46.32
C ILE A 5 -46.85 -16.06 -45.21
N ALA A 6 -46.87 -17.36 -45.54
CA ALA A 6 -46.50 -18.42 -44.58
C ALA A 6 -44.98 -18.44 -44.25
N LEU A 7 -44.12 -18.00 -45.17
CA LEU A 7 -42.69 -17.97 -44.96
C LEU A 7 -42.25 -16.79 -44.07
N LEU A 8 -42.96 -15.66 -44.16
CA LEU A 8 -42.72 -14.49 -43.29
C LEU A 8 -43.20 -14.72 -41.83
N ALA A 9 -44.25 -15.50 -41.62
CA ALA A 9 -44.76 -15.83 -40.30
C ALA A 9 -43.86 -16.85 -39.53
N LEU A 10 -43.12 -17.69 -40.27
CA LEU A 10 -42.17 -18.65 -39.67
C LEU A 10 -40.82 -18.02 -39.35
N LEU A 11 -40.41 -16.93 -40.04
CA LEU A 11 -39.17 -16.19 -39.70
C LEU A 11 -39.29 -15.34 -38.45
N SER A 12 -40.48 -14.92 -38.05
CA SER A 12 -40.68 -14.13 -36.83
C SER A 12 -40.67 -14.93 -35.54
N LEU A 13 -40.76 -16.27 -35.62
CA LEU A 13 -40.74 -17.20 -34.47
C LEU A 13 -39.33 -17.62 -34.05
N TYR A 14 -38.30 -17.30 -34.82
CA TYR A 14 -36.92 -17.70 -34.56
C TYR A 14 -35.97 -16.54 -34.23
N LEU A 15 -36.48 -15.33 -33.94
CA LEU A 15 -35.69 -14.31 -33.32
C LEU A 15 -35.51 -14.70 -31.85
N PRO A 16 -34.30 -15.11 -31.37
CA PRO A 16 -34.08 -15.28 -29.95
C PRO A 16 -34.28 -13.89 -29.34
N ILE A 17 -35.33 -13.74 -28.55
CA ILE A 17 -35.44 -12.59 -27.64
C ILE A 17 -34.30 -12.78 -26.67
N HIS A 18 -33.14 -12.23 -26.99
CA HIS A 18 -32.11 -11.97 -26.00
C HIS A 18 -32.75 -10.94 -25.04
N LEU A 19 -33.39 -11.45 -24.00
CA LEU A 19 -33.59 -10.70 -22.78
C LEU A 19 -32.19 -10.27 -22.31
N VAL A 20 -31.74 -9.15 -22.80
CA VAL A 20 -30.62 -8.43 -22.18
C VAL A 20 -31.17 -8.11 -20.79
N ASN A 21 -30.84 -8.95 -19.83
CA ASN A 21 -30.97 -8.56 -18.43
C ASN A 21 -30.19 -7.26 -18.31
N ALA A 22 -30.88 -6.14 -18.30
CA ALA A 22 -30.29 -4.85 -17.99
C ALA A 22 -29.78 -5.00 -16.55
N GLU A 23 -28.51 -5.33 -16.40
CA GLU A 23 -27.84 -5.31 -15.11
C GLU A 23 -28.08 -3.92 -14.51
N ALA A 24 -28.72 -3.87 -13.33
CA ALA A 24 -29.08 -2.60 -12.71
C ALA A 24 -27.81 -1.74 -12.60
N ALA A 25 -27.86 -0.55 -13.17
CA ALA A 25 -26.72 0.36 -13.20
C ALA A 25 -26.27 0.63 -11.74
N ILE A 26 -24.99 0.36 -11.46
CA ILE A 26 -24.42 0.61 -10.15
C ILE A 26 -24.40 2.10 -9.89
N VAL A 27 -24.97 2.51 -8.77
CA VAL A 27 -24.96 3.91 -8.30
C VAL A 27 -24.01 4.03 -7.11
N ALA A 28 -23.12 5.01 -7.15
CA ALA A 28 -22.19 5.26 -6.06
C ALA A 28 -22.93 5.81 -4.81
N LYS A 29 -22.71 5.17 -3.66
CA LYS A 29 -23.28 5.55 -2.36
C LYS A 29 -22.25 6.34 -1.54
N PRO A 30 -22.65 7.27 -0.66
CA PRO A 30 -21.71 7.95 0.22
C PRO A 30 -21.09 6.99 1.23
N LEU A 31 -19.79 7.17 1.50
CA LEU A 31 -19.11 6.60 2.66
C LEU A 31 -19.56 7.35 3.93
N VAL A 32 -19.55 6.65 5.05
CA VAL A 32 -19.80 7.27 6.36
C VAL A 32 -18.48 7.74 6.94
N GLN A 33 -18.43 9.02 7.31
CA GLN A 33 -17.29 9.58 8.06
C GLN A 33 -17.39 9.11 9.51
N VAL A 34 -16.32 8.48 10.01
CA VAL A 34 -16.28 7.87 11.35
C VAL A 34 -15.70 8.83 12.37
N ALA A 35 -14.51 9.38 12.09
CA ALA A 35 -13.78 10.24 13.00
C ALA A 35 -12.80 11.14 12.27
N PRO A 36 -12.50 12.34 12.78
CA PRO A 36 -11.30 13.07 12.40
C PRO A 36 -10.07 12.35 12.96
N VAL A 37 -8.95 12.51 12.29
CA VAL A 37 -7.66 11.97 12.74
C VAL A 37 -6.60 13.07 12.71
N ASP A 38 -5.47 12.81 13.36
CA ASP A 38 -4.33 13.71 13.31
C ASP A 38 -3.91 13.99 11.86
N SER A 39 -3.61 15.24 11.56
CA SER A 39 -3.18 15.66 10.21
C SER A 39 -1.85 15.05 9.78
N ALA A 40 -1.03 14.59 10.73
CA ALA A 40 0.23 13.89 10.51
C ALA A 40 0.05 12.37 10.32
N ALA A 41 -1.19 11.85 10.34
CA ALA A 41 -1.48 10.44 10.09
C ALA A 41 -1.15 10.05 8.63
N THR A 42 -0.34 9.01 8.48
CA THR A 42 0.13 8.50 7.19
C THR A 42 -0.38 7.11 6.87
N GLY A 43 -0.99 6.42 7.84
CA GLY A 43 -1.51 5.08 7.63
C GLY A 43 -2.62 4.69 8.60
N VAL A 44 -3.30 3.60 8.25
CA VAL A 44 -4.39 3.01 9.02
C VAL A 44 -4.30 1.49 9.00
N VAL A 45 -4.57 0.87 10.13
CA VAL A 45 -4.68 -0.59 10.29
C VAL A 45 -5.86 -0.90 11.21
N ALA A 46 -6.46 -2.08 11.06
CA ALA A 46 -7.63 -2.46 11.86
C ALA A 46 -7.55 -3.91 12.33
N SER A 47 -7.87 -4.14 13.60
CA SER A 47 -7.94 -5.46 14.24
C SER A 47 -9.27 -5.61 14.98
N GLY A 48 -10.07 -6.63 14.60
CA GLY A 48 -11.42 -6.74 15.10
C GLY A 48 -12.23 -5.46 14.85
N SER A 49 -12.78 -4.85 15.89
CA SER A 49 -13.50 -3.56 15.84
C SER A 49 -12.58 -2.35 16.10
N GLN A 50 -11.32 -2.56 16.48
CA GLN A 50 -10.36 -1.49 16.75
C GLN A 50 -9.73 -0.97 15.48
N ILE A 51 -9.65 0.35 15.38
CA ILE A 51 -8.94 1.07 14.31
C ILE A 51 -7.80 1.83 14.94
N LEU A 52 -6.61 1.69 14.35
CA LEU A 52 -5.41 2.41 14.72
C LEU A 52 -4.93 3.20 13.51
N VAL A 53 -4.70 4.49 13.66
CA VAL A 53 -3.98 5.33 12.71
C VAL A 53 -2.58 5.58 13.23
N PHE A 54 -1.62 5.72 12.34
CA PHE A 54 -0.24 6.00 12.69
C PHE A 54 0.35 7.07 11.78
N GLY A 55 1.37 7.75 12.27
CA GLY A 55 2.04 8.82 11.56
C GLY A 55 3.23 9.33 12.35
N ASN A 56 3.73 10.50 11.99
CA ASN A 56 4.96 11.04 12.56
C ASN A 56 4.76 12.48 13.03
N ARG A 57 5.18 12.79 14.25
CA ARG A 57 5.20 14.12 14.81
C ARG A 57 6.62 14.45 15.26
N GLU A 58 7.13 15.62 14.85
CA GLU A 58 8.46 16.07 15.24
C GLU A 58 9.54 14.98 15.13
N LYS A 59 9.93 14.39 16.26
CA LYS A 59 11.03 13.42 16.38
C LYS A 59 10.57 11.96 16.44
N ASN A 60 9.28 11.71 16.73
CA ASN A 60 8.80 10.36 16.99
C ASN A 60 7.59 9.99 16.16
N GLY A 61 7.48 8.69 15.87
CA GLY A 61 6.26 8.08 15.38
C GLY A 61 5.16 8.10 16.44
N PHE A 62 3.90 8.06 16.03
CA PHE A 62 2.76 7.88 16.92
C PHE A 62 1.78 6.83 16.39
N ALA A 63 1.04 6.22 17.31
CA ALA A 63 -0.09 5.37 17.05
C ALA A 63 -1.31 5.89 17.82
N GLN A 64 -2.39 6.24 17.13
CA GLN A 64 -3.62 6.77 17.70
C GLN A 64 -4.74 5.75 17.53
N PHE A 65 -5.30 5.28 18.62
CA PHE A 65 -6.49 4.44 18.63
C PHE A 65 -7.72 5.31 18.47
N ILE A 66 -8.63 4.92 17.59
CA ILE A 66 -9.90 5.63 17.44
C ILE A 66 -10.76 5.35 18.67
N ASN A 67 -11.15 6.42 19.37
CA ASN A 67 -11.81 6.39 20.69
C ASN A 67 -10.94 5.81 21.81
N GLY A 68 -9.61 5.91 21.69
CA GLY A 68 -8.65 5.39 22.65
C GLY A 68 -7.42 6.28 22.81
N PRO A 69 -6.35 5.77 23.41
CA PRO A 69 -5.13 6.53 23.64
C PRO A 69 -4.36 6.82 22.36
N THR A 70 -3.49 7.82 22.45
CA THR A 70 -2.38 8.02 21.51
C THR A 70 -1.09 7.57 22.19
N VAL A 71 -0.35 6.70 21.52
CA VAL A 71 0.91 6.10 21.99
C VAL A 71 2.05 6.71 21.19
N GLU A 72 3.06 7.21 21.84
CA GLU A 72 4.29 7.66 21.22
C GLU A 72 5.21 6.45 20.97
N LEU A 73 5.75 6.34 19.76
CA LEU A 73 6.59 5.22 19.32
C LEU A 73 8.06 5.66 19.39
N VAL A 74 8.64 5.48 20.55
CA VAL A 74 10.03 5.89 20.78
C VAL A 74 10.99 4.82 20.27
N GLY A 75 11.98 5.25 19.48
CA GLY A 75 13.00 4.35 18.91
C GLY A 75 14.33 5.07 18.71
N GLY A 76 15.17 5.13 19.76
CA GLY A 76 16.45 5.84 19.70
C GLY A 76 16.32 7.37 19.90
N VAL A 77 17.14 8.14 19.17
CA VAL A 77 17.14 9.62 19.26
C VAL A 77 15.99 10.23 18.47
N GLU A 78 15.77 9.71 17.27
CA GLU A 78 14.66 10.04 16.38
C GLU A 78 14.16 8.76 15.75
N SER A 79 12.84 8.59 15.68
CA SER A 79 12.23 7.44 15.04
C SER A 79 11.00 7.87 14.24
N PHE A 80 10.76 7.21 13.14
CA PHE A 80 9.52 7.38 12.39
C PHE A 80 8.85 6.03 12.16
N VAL A 81 7.52 6.04 12.10
CA VAL A 81 6.70 4.89 11.74
C VAL A 81 6.20 5.05 10.29
N SER A 82 6.20 3.97 9.52
CA SER A 82 5.87 4.04 8.10
C SER A 82 4.95 2.92 7.62
N ALA A 83 4.83 1.81 8.36
CA ALA A 83 3.89 0.75 8.02
C ALA A 83 3.38 0.04 9.27
N ALA A 84 2.22 -0.60 9.13
CA ALA A 84 1.62 -1.40 10.20
C ALA A 84 0.87 -2.62 9.65
N THR A 85 0.75 -3.65 10.47
CA THR A 85 -0.06 -4.83 10.23
C THR A 85 -0.65 -5.35 11.53
N VAL A 86 -1.43 -6.42 11.46
CA VAL A 86 -1.96 -7.14 12.62
C VAL A 86 -1.35 -8.53 12.63
N ASP A 87 -0.89 -8.99 13.79
CA ASP A 87 -0.40 -10.36 13.97
C ASP A 87 -1.55 -11.38 14.14
N SER A 88 -1.21 -12.66 14.23
CA SER A 88 -2.20 -13.73 14.41
C SER A 88 -2.97 -13.69 15.74
N GLU A 89 -2.48 -12.95 16.72
CA GLU A 89 -3.10 -12.75 18.03
C GLU A 89 -4.02 -11.51 18.05
N GLY A 90 -4.03 -10.74 16.98
CA GLY A 90 -4.80 -9.50 16.85
C GLY A 90 -4.08 -8.25 17.34
N ASN A 91 -2.79 -8.35 17.76
CA ASN A 91 -2.01 -7.19 18.15
C ASN A 91 -1.53 -6.40 16.93
N PHE A 92 -1.32 -5.11 17.12
CA PHE A 92 -0.78 -4.25 16.10
C PHE A 92 0.75 -4.32 16.08
N ILE A 93 1.32 -4.56 14.92
CA ILE A 93 2.75 -4.49 14.65
C ILE A 93 3.00 -3.27 13.77
N LEU A 94 3.69 -2.28 14.31
CA LEU A 94 4.12 -1.09 13.58
C LEU A 94 5.61 -1.21 13.29
N VAL A 95 6.05 -0.69 12.15
CA VAL A 95 7.47 -0.67 11.79
C VAL A 95 7.88 0.70 11.29
N GLY A 96 9.14 1.00 11.51
CA GLY A 96 9.73 2.26 11.13
C GLY A 96 11.27 2.17 11.12
N ALA A 97 11.90 3.30 11.06
CA ALA A 97 13.34 3.39 11.20
C ALA A 97 13.73 4.57 12.10
N GLY A 98 14.94 4.51 12.63
CA GLY A 98 15.45 5.55 13.53
C GLY A 98 16.95 5.74 13.38
N ALA A 99 17.42 6.90 13.84
CA ALA A 99 18.83 7.19 13.94
C ALA A 99 19.47 6.44 15.10
N ASN A 100 20.71 6.00 14.92
CA ASN A 100 21.52 5.53 16.02
C ASN A 100 21.73 6.68 17.03
N PRO A 101 21.64 6.44 18.34
CA PRO A 101 22.20 7.37 19.28
C PRO A 101 23.70 7.53 18.94
N ILE A 102 24.17 8.75 18.82
CA ILE A 102 25.59 9.00 18.64
C ILE A 102 26.30 8.51 19.93
N VAL A 103 26.74 7.28 19.92
CA VAL A 103 27.57 6.73 20.98
C VAL A 103 29.00 7.13 20.67
N GLY A 104 29.37 8.30 21.14
CA GLY A 104 30.73 8.80 21.07
C GLY A 104 30.72 10.31 21.26
N THR A 105 31.29 10.80 22.34
CA THR A 105 31.86 12.14 22.36
C THR A 105 32.81 12.19 21.18
N LEU A 106 32.47 12.96 20.14
CA LEU A 106 33.47 13.35 19.14
C LEU A 106 34.68 13.84 19.95
N PRO A 107 35.89 13.28 19.70
CA PRO A 107 37.07 13.81 20.35
C PRO A 107 37.07 15.32 20.09
N PRO A 108 37.37 16.16 21.09
CA PRO A 108 37.45 17.58 20.87
C PRO A 108 38.41 17.81 19.69
N ILE A 109 37.92 18.49 18.66
CA ILE A 109 38.76 18.84 17.51
C ILE A 109 39.82 19.78 18.05
N SER A 110 40.92 19.20 18.53
CA SER A 110 42.07 19.95 19.01
C SER A 110 42.74 20.58 17.77
N GLY A 111 42.67 21.89 17.67
CA GLY A 111 43.39 22.62 16.66
C GLY A 111 42.59 23.49 15.70
N VAL A 112 41.27 23.51 15.79
CA VAL A 112 40.46 24.51 15.09
C VAL A 112 40.25 25.69 16.00
N LEU A 113 40.92 26.81 15.71
CA LEU A 113 40.57 28.10 16.29
C LEU A 113 39.17 28.45 15.82
N ASN A 114 38.21 28.44 16.78
CA ASN A 114 36.86 28.97 16.59
C ASN A 114 36.83 30.38 17.17
N PRO A 115 37.27 31.41 16.46
CA PRO A 115 37.40 32.78 16.98
C PRO A 115 36.06 33.41 17.31
N ASP A 116 34.97 32.87 16.75
CA ASP A 116 33.64 33.47 16.89
C ASP A 116 32.79 32.79 17.97
N ASN A 117 33.34 31.80 18.69
CA ASN A 117 32.60 31.01 19.70
C ASN A 117 31.21 30.50 19.20
N VAL A 118 31.07 30.27 17.91
CA VAL A 118 29.87 29.72 17.34
C VAL A 118 29.80 28.28 17.83
N ILE A 119 28.86 27.99 18.71
CA ILE A 119 28.47 26.60 19.04
C ILE A 119 27.93 26.05 17.73
N PRO A 120 28.60 25.05 17.12
CA PRO A 120 28.03 24.41 15.93
C PRO A 120 26.64 23.91 16.33
N ASP A 121 25.62 24.27 15.57
CA ASP A 121 24.32 23.64 15.71
C ASP A 121 24.55 22.14 15.84
N PRO A 122 23.94 21.47 16.83
CA PRO A 122 23.99 20.02 16.90
C PRO A 122 23.56 19.54 15.52
N VAL A 123 24.47 18.87 14.83
CA VAL A 123 24.28 18.43 13.45
C VAL A 123 22.89 17.86 13.36
N SER A 124 22.00 18.58 12.68
CA SER A 124 20.65 18.10 12.44
C SER A 124 20.84 16.73 11.82
N SER A 125 20.42 15.70 12.54
CA SER A 125 20.61 14.32 12.10
C SER A 125 19.96 14.22 10.71
N ASN A 126 20.76 14.29 9.68
CA ASN A 126 20.29 14.00 8.36
C ASN A 126 19.67 12.61 8.44
N LYS A 127 18.48 12.41 7.87
CA LYS A 127 17.81 11.09 7.78
C LYS A 127 18.68 10.00 7.11
N SER A 128 19.89 10.37 6.65
CA SER A 128 20.95 9.45 6.23
C SER A 128 21.38 8.44 7.29
N ASP A 129 21.08 8.70 8.56
CA ASP A 129 21.47 7.82 9.68
C ASP A 129 20.36 6.89 10.14
N ALA A 130 19.23 6.83 9.45
CA ALA A 130 18.12 5.92 9.74
C ALA A 130 18.47 4.46 9.41
N VAL A 131 19.49 3.94 10.09
CA VAL A 131 20.02 2.57 9.91
C VAL A 131 19.42 1.56 10.87
N ASN A 132 18.68 1.99 11.91
CA ASN A 132 17.97 1.08 12.79
C ASN A 132 16.55 0.87 12.28
N LEU A 133 16.26 -0.34 11.89
CA LEU A 133 14.91 -0.79 11.58
C LEU A 133 14.23 -1.16 12.90
N TRP A 134 13.10 -0.51 13.20
CA TRP A 134 12.35 -0.71 14.43
C TRP A 134 11.04 -1.43 14.19
N TYR A 135 10.57 -2.22 15.19
CA TYR A 135 9.17 -2.57 15.34
C TYR A 135 8.67 -2.26 16.76
N TRP A 136 7.36 -2.02 16.85
CA TRP A 136 6.61 -1.89 18.09
C TRP A 136 5.38 -2.80 18.00
N LYS A 137 5.17 -3.63 19.05
CA LYS A 137 3.98 -4.47 19.20
C LYS A 137 3.08 -3.85 20.24
N LEU A 138 1.83 -3.51 19.84
CA LEU A 138 0.84 -2.92 20.73
C LEU A 138 -0.37 -3.86 20.83
N ASN A 139 -0.94 -3.99 22.04
CA ASN A 139 -2.21 -4.66 22.21
C ASN A 139 -3.40 -3.75 21.77
N LEU A 140 -4.62 -4.27 21.88
CA LEU A 140 -5.84 -3.56 21.48
C LEU A 140 -6.19 -2.35 22.40
N THR A 141 -5.55 -2.22 23.54
CA THR A 141 -5.75 -1.12 24.50
C THR A 141 -4.68 -0.03 24.40
N GLY A 142 -3.66 -0.24 23.55
CA GLY A 142 -2.57 0.72 23.33
C GLY A 142 -1.34 0.51 24.22
N GLU A 143 -1.26 -0.58 24.95
CA GLU A 143 -0.07 -0.95 25.70
C GLU A 143 1.00 -1.48 24.74
N VAL A 144 2.25 -1.01 24.88
CA VAL A 144 3.40 -1.52 24.15
C VAL A 144 3.84 -2.82 24.81
N LEU A 145 3.55 -3.94 24.15
CA LEU A 145 3.92 -5.28 24.64
C LEU A 145 5.38 -5.60 24.37
N ASP A 146 5.92 -5.11 23.27
CA ASP A 146 7.29 -5.37 22.84
C ASP A 146 7.76 -4.31 21.86
N SER A 147 9.07 -4.05 21.87
CA SER A 147 9.71 -3.21 20.85
C SER A 147 11.18 -3.60 20.72
N ALA A 148 11.67 -3.62 19.51
CA ALA A 148 13.07 -3.92 19.26
C ALA A 148 13.57 -3.24 17.98
N SER A 149 14.90 -3.17 17.86
CA SER A 149 15.54 -2.68 16.65
C SER A 149 16.56 -3.69 16.11
N MET A 150 16.78 -3.61 14.81
CA MET A 150 17.88 -4.31 14.14
C MET A 150 18.65 -3.34 13.26
N LEU A 151 19.97 -3.49 13.26
CA LEU A 151 20.85 -2.66 12.44
C LEU A 151 20.79 -3.11 10.98
N MET A 152 20.52 -2.17 10.09
CA MET A 152 20.58 -2.36 8.64
C MET A 152 21.95 -1.91 8.13
N PRO A 153 22.44 -2.48 7.02
CA PRO A 153 23.75 -2.11 6.46
C PRO A 153 23.85 -0.64 6.03
N THR A 154 22.72 -0.03 5.67
CA THR A 154 22.62 1.36 5.20
C THR A 154 21.29 1.97 5.62
N ALA A 155 21.16 3.28 5.47
CA ALA A 155 19.90 4.00 5.73
C ALA A 155 18.71 3.34 5.01
N THR A 156 17.58 3.23 5.69
CA THR A 156 16.47 2.39 5.28
C THR A 156 15.13 3.04 5.61
N ILE A 157 14.20 2.95 4.66
CA ILE A 157 12.79 3.34 4.85
C ILE A 157 11.94 2.09 4.67
N PRO A 158 11.40 1.47 5.73
CA PRO A 158 10.41 0.42 5.60
C PRO A 158 9.10 1.01 5.04
N THR A 159 8.39 0.24 4.24
CA THR A 159 7.13 0.66 3.60
C THR A 159 6.02 -0.37 3.76
N ALA A 160 6.36 -1.57 4.19
CA ALA A 160 5.42 -2.66 4.37
C ALA A 160 5.89 -3.66 5.43
N VAL A 161 4.94 -4.27 6.12
CA VAL A 161 5.19 -5.30 7.13
C VAL A 161 4.11 -6.38 7.08
N ILE A 162 4.51 -7.62 7.33
CA ILE A 162 3.64 -8.78 7.57
C ILE A 162 4.08 -9.41 8.88
N ALA A 163 3.12 -9.75 9.74
CA ALA A 163 3.36 -10.51 10.97
C ALA A 163 2.39 -11.70 11.00
N ASP A 164 2.93 -12.91 10.94
CA ASP A 164 2.15 -14.15 10.90
C ASP A 164 2.93 -15.30 11.51
N LYS A 165 2.46 -16.54 11.34
CA LYS A 165 3.11 -17.76 11.84
C LYS A 165 4.57 -17.96 11.36
N PHE A 166 4.98 -17.26 10.30
CA PHE A 166 6.36 -17.28 9.81
C PHE A 166 7.23 -16.15 10.38
N GLY A 167 6.68 -15.38 11.34
CA GLY A 167 7.33 -14.25 11.98
C GLY A 167 7.07 -12.92 11.30
N ILE A 168 7.83 -11.90 11.70
CA ILE A 168 7.75 -10.54 11.16
C ILE A 168 8.65 -10.45 9.93
N THR A 169 8.06 -10.03 8.81
CA THR A 169 8.77 -9.72 7.58
C THR A 169 8.52 -8.26 7.20
N ILE A 170 9.59 -7.52 6.95
CA ILE A 170 9.56 -6.10 6.63
C ILE A 170 10.15 -5.90 5.23
N ALA A 171 9.59 -4.95 4.50
CA ALA A 171 10.13 -4.57 3.19
C ALA A 171 10.12 -3.05 3.03
N GLY A 172 10.96 -2.55 2.12
CA GLY A 172 11.07 -1.13 1.88
C GLY A 172 12.19 -0.80 0.89
N THR A 173 12.77 0.36 1.09
CA THR A 173 13.88 0.88 0.29
C THR A 173 15.08 1.11 1.19
N THR A 174 16.25 0.67 0.76
CA THR A 174 17.53 0.96 1.38
C THR A 174 18.38 1.80 0.43
N PHE A 175 19.12 2.76 0.98
CA PHE A 175 19.90 3.74 0.22
C PHE A 175 21.38 3.33 0.24
N THR A 176 21.92 3.10 -0.94
CA THR A 176 23.31 2.70 -1.14
C THR A 176 23.94 3.65 -2.14
N ASP A 177 25.25 3.82 -2.10
CA ASP A 177 25.97 4.47 -3.19
C ASP A 177 26.19 3.41 -4.31
N PRO A 178 25.76 3.65 -5.57
CA PRO A 178 25.31 4.91 -6.18
C PRO A 178 23.78 5.12 -6.25
N GLY A 179 22.93 4.37 -5.53
CA GLY A 179 21.49 4.49 -5.71
C GLY A 179 20.65 3.90 -4.59
N ASN A 180 19.53 3.31 -4.94
CA ASN A 180 18.64 2.67 -3.98
C ASN A 180 18.19 1.29 -4.43
N SER A 181 18.04 0.40 -3.47
CA SER A 181 17.54 -0.97 -3.65
C SER A 181 16.26 -1.19 -2.88
N GLY A 182 15.34 -1.94 -3.44
CA GLY A 182 14.29 -2.54 -2.62
C GLY A 182 14.88 -3.61 -1.70
N PHE A 183 14.30 -3.81 -0.53
CA PHE A 183 14.68 -4.90 0.36
C PHE A 183 13.47 -5.66 0.88
N VAL A 184 13.69 -6.92 1.24
CA VAL A 184 12.80 -7.76 2.06
C VAL A 184 13.66 -8.42 3.12
N VAL A 185 13.25 -8.34 4.37
CA VAL A 185 13.97 -8.92 5.50
C VAL A 185 13.02 -9.61 6.48
N ASN A 186 13.32 -10.83 6.86
CA ASN A 186 12.71 -11.44 8.02
C ASN A 186 13.42 -10.90 9.27
N TRP A 187 12.68 -10.64 10.34
CA TRP A 187 13.25 -10.12 11.58
C TRP A 187 14.47 -10.94 12.03
N ASN A 188 15.53 -10.27 12.41
CA ASN A 188 16.82 -10.86 12.79
C ASN A 188 17.55 -11.66 11.69
N SER A 189 17.21 -11.44 10.42
CA SER A 189 17.88 -12.04 9.27
C SER A 189 18.63 -10.98 8.44
N LYS A 190 19.43 -11.43 7.49
CA LYS A 190 20.04 -10.54 6.50
C LYS A 190 19.00 -10.11 5.46
N PRO A 191 19.01 -8.84 5.02
CA PRO A 191 18.09 -8.37 3.99
C PRO A 191 18.38 -9.00 2.63
N THR A 192 17.32 -9.36 1.92
CA THR A 192 17.38 -9.73 0.50
C THR A 192 17.13 -8.47 -0.33
N LEU A 193 18.09 -8.08 -1.14
CA LEU A 193 18.00 -6.90 -1.98
C LEU A 193 17.32 -7.21 -3.33
N ILE A 194 16.53 -6.26 -3.82
CA ILE A 194 15.86 -6.28 -5.12
C ILE A 194 16.31 -5.06 -5.89
N GLY A 195 17.03 -5.27 -6.99
CA GLY A 195 17.69 -4.18 -7.73
C GLY A 195 18.95 -3.66 -7.03
N LYS A 196 19.55 -2.61 -7.61
CA LYS A 196 20.80 -2.02 -7.11
C LYS A 196 20.86 -0.50 -7.21
N LEU A 197 20.12 0.11 -8.14
CA LEU A 197 20.30 1.51 -8.51
C LEU A 197 19.02 2.34 -8.39
N SER A 198 17.87 1.76 -8.71
CA SER A 198 16.61 2.51 -8.81
C SER A 198 15.40 1.60 -8.62
N THR A 199 15.38 0.88 -7.50
CA THR A 199 14.29 -0.04 -7.17
C THR A 199 13.71 0.30 -5.80
N GLN A 200 12.38 0.38 -5.71
CA GLN A 200 11.64 0.65 -4.49
C GLN A 200 10.56 -0.42 -4.31
N VAL A 201 10.48 -1.00 -3.13
CA VAL A 201 9.37 -1.86 -2.71
C VAL A 201 8.36 -1.02 -1.93
N PHE A 202 7.07 -1.16 -2.22
CA PHE A 202 6.01 -0.41 -1.54
C PHE A 202 5.05 -1.28 -0.75
N ALA A 203 4.86 -2.53 -1.16
CA ALA A 203 3.98 -3.45 -0.46
C ALA A 203 4.47 -4.89 -0.59
N ILE A 204 4.05 -5.73 0.35
CA ILE A 204 4.34 -7.17 0.36
C ILE A 204 3.08 -7.99 0.65
N ALA A 205 3.07 -9.20 0.14
CA ALA A 205 2.06 -10.21 0.46
C ALA A 205 2.73 -11.55 0.77
N ARG A 206 2.17 -12.31 1.73
CA ARG A 206 2.66 -13.65 2.06
C ARG A 206 2.03 -14.69 1.14
N ASN A 207 2.85 -15.59 0.64
CA ASN A 207 2.40 -16.81 -0.02
C ASN A 207 2.08 -17.91 1.00
N THR A 208 1.32 -18.90 0.58
CA THR A 208 0.97 -20.07 1.41
C THR A 208 2.18 -20.91 1.81
N ASP A 209 3.25 -20.88 1.02
CA ASP A 209 4.53 -21.58 1.24
C ASP A 209 5.49 -20.81 2.17
N GLY A 210 5.08 -19.66 2.71
CA GLY A 210 5.90 -18.80 3.56
C GLY A 210 6.78 -17.82 2.78
N GLY A 211 6.88 -17.94 1.47
CA GLY A 211 7.54 -16.96 0.62
C GLY A 211 6.79 -15.62 0.58
N VAL A 212 7.45 -14.58 0.13
CA VAL A 212 6.90 -13.22 0.06
C VAL A 212 6.86 -12.74 -1.39
N VAL A 213 5.77 -12.11 -1.77
CA VAL A 213 5.68 -11.32 -3.00
C VAL A 213 5.88 -9.87 -2.64
N ALA A 214 6.95 -9.27 -3.13
CA ALA A 214 7.21 -7.84 -3.03
C ALA A 214 6.78 -7.14 -4.31
N VAL A 215 6.12 -5.99 -4.17
CA VAL A 215 5.67 -5.18 -5.31
C VAL A 215 6.16 -3.74 -5.17
N GLY A 216 6.39 -3.09 -6.31
CA GLY A 216 6.94 -1.75 -6.31
C GLY A 216 7.19 -1.19 -7.70
N GLN A 217 8.25 -0.39 -7.81
CA GLN A 217 8.71 0.20 -9.06
C GLN A 217 10.21 0.08 -9.23
N SER A 218 10.66 0.11 -10.49
CA SER A 218 12.08 0.08 -10.83
C SER A 218 12.35 0.76 -12.16
N ALA A 219 13.42 1.58 -12.21
CA ALA A 219 13.93 2.20 -13.42
C ALA A 219 15.23 1.54 -13.93
N GLU A 220 15.51 0.31 -13.49
CA GLU A 220 16.67 -0.49 -13.91
C GLU A 220 16.26 -1.87 -14.44
N THR A 221 17.18 -2.61 -15.03
CA THR A 221 16.98 -4.02 -15.38
C THR A 221 16.92 -4.86 -14.10
N LEU A 222 15.87 -5.66 -13.92
CA LEU A 222 15.68 -6.53 -12.77
C LEU A 222 15.75 -8.01 -13.18
N ALA A 223 16.65 -8.77 -12.57
CA ALA A 223 16.83 -10.20 -12.84
C ALA A 223 16.83 -10.54 -14.36
N GLY A 224 17.56 -9.77 -15.15
CA GLY A 224 17.63 -9.92 -16.61
C GLY A 224 16.41 -9.41 -17.39
N LYS A 225 15.38 -8.91 -16.72
CA LYS A 225 14.18 -8.33 -17.36
C LYS A 225 14.43 -6.86 -17.64
N ALA A 226 14.54 -6.50 -18.92
CA ALA A 226 14.81 -5.13 -19.37
C ALA A 226 13.68 -4.15 -18.99
N LEU A 227 14.06 -2.90 -18.74
CA LEU A 227 13.12 -1.78 -18.61
C LEU A 227 12.47 -1.49 -19.98
N ARG A 228 11.18 -1.24 -20.01
CA ARG A 228 10.41 -0.87 -21.21
C ARG A 228 9.76 0.50 -21.11
N GLY A 229 9.31 0.88 -19.92
CA GLY A 229 8.81 2.22 -19.61
C GLY A 229 9.95 3.17 -19.24
N LYS A 230 9.61 4.33 -18.68
CA LYS A 230 10.55 5.18 -17.93
C LYS A 230 10.77 4.60 -16.54
N VAL A 231 9.70 4.11 -15.93
CA VAL A 231 9.66 3.34 -14.69
C VAL A 231 8.65 2.22 -14.90
N ASP A 232 9.01 1.00 -14.54
CA ASP A 232 8.11 -0.16 -14.60
C ASP A 232 7.70 -0.62 -13.21
N GLY A 233 6.44 -1.00 -13.06
CA GLY A 233 5.98 -1.77 -11.92
C GLY A 233 6.59 -3.18 -11.93
N PHE A 234 6.80 -3.78 -10.78
CA PHE A 234 7.27 -5.16 -10.69
C PHE A 234 6.58 -5.94 -9.57
N LEU A 235 6.59 -7.27 -9.72
CA LEU A 235 6.35 -8.26 -8.70
C LEU A 235 7.62 -9.11 -8.58
N ALA A 236 8.09 -9.33 -7.36
CA ALA A 236 9.24 -10.19 -7.10
C ALA A 236 8.87 -11.22 -6.02
N ARG A 237 9.13 -12.50 -6.28
CA ARG A 237 9.01 -13.54 -5.25
C ARG A 237 10.34 -13.67 -4.51
N VAL A 238 10.28 -13.55 -3.20
CA VAL A 238 11.41 -13.76 -2.29
C VAL A 238 11.12 -15.00 -1.46
N SER A 239 12.02 -15.97 -1.51
CA SER A 239 11.94 -17.22 -0.76
C SER A 239 13.34 -17.66 -0.36
N ASN A 240 13.52 -18.15 0.88
CA ASN A 240 14.82 -18.57 1.40
C ASN A 240 15.92 -17.49 1.22
N ASN A 241 15.59 -16.25 1.52
CA ASN A 241 16.47 -15.08 1.38
C ASN A 241 17.05 -14.88 -0.03
N LYS A 242 16.29 -15.28 -1.07
CA LYS A 242 16.65 -15.09 -2.47
C LYS A 242 15.46 -14.61 -3.29
N VAL A 243 15.74 -13.77 -4.27
CA VAL A 243 14.76 -13.42 -5.31
C VAL A 243 14.68 -14.59 -6.29
N THR A 244 13.54 -15.28 -6.33
CA THR A 244 13.36 -16.51 -7.14
C THR A 244 12.61 -16.26 -8.44
N LEU A 245 11.82 -15.18 -8.51
CA LEU A 245 11.05 -14.79 -9.70
C LEU A 245 10.87 -13.28 -9.72
N VAL A 246 11.02 -12.68 -10.89
CA VAL A 246 10.65 -11.29 -11.13
C VAL A 246 9.74 -11.22 -12.35
N GLN A 247 8.62 -10.54 -12.23
CA GLN A 247 7.72 -10.18 -13.32
C GLN A 247 7.60 -8.67 -13.39
N ARG A 248 7.81 -8.09 -14.58
CA ARG A 248 7.63 -6.66 -14.82
C ARG A 248 6.24 -6.39 -15.38
N SER A 249 5.66 -5.29 -14.93
CA SER A 249 4.44 -4.71 -15.49
C SER A 249 4.84 -3.45 -16.23
N SER A 250 5.15 -3.61 -17.52
CA SER A 250 5.73 -2.56 -18.33
C SER A 250 4.72 -2.00 -19.31
N GLU A 251 4.85 -0.71 -19.59
CA GLU A 251 4.15 -0.03 -20.67
C GLU A 251 5.13 0.93 -21.34
N ALA A 252 5.23 0.88 -22.67
CA ALA A 252 6.22 1.68 -23.40
C ALA A 252 6.08 3.18 -23.09
N ARG A 253 7.19 3.83 -22.75
CA ARG A 253 7.29 5.26 -22.41
C ARG A 253 6.45 5.70 -21.18
N ALA A 254 5.88 4.78 -20.42
CA ALA A 254 5.06 5.09 -19.26
C ALA A 254 5.85 5.05 -17.95
N ASN A 255 5.32 5.73 -16.93
CA ASN A 255 5.66 5.53 -15.53
C ASN A 255 4.60 4.62 -14.91
N ARG A 256 5.01 3.50 -14.35
CA ARG A 256 4.12 2.56 -13.68
C ARG A 256 4.69 2.11 -12.35
N ALA A 257 3.82 2.05 -11.32
CA ALA A 257 4.19 1.52 -10.02
C ALA A 257 3.02 0.75 -9.40
N TRP A 258 3.33 -0.24 -8.58
CA TRP A 258 2.40 -0.90 -7.68
C TRP A 258 2.62 -0.39 -6.27
N ARG A 259 1.57 0.19 -5.66
CA ARG A 259 1.63 0.85 -4.35
C ARG A 259 1.03 0.01 -3.22
N SER A 260 0.16 -0.93 -3.57
CA SER A 260 -0.49 -1.84 -2.62
C SER A 260 -0.62 -3.23 -3.21
N THR A 261 -0.71 -4.22 -2.36
CA THR A 261 -1.04 -5.61 -2.71
C THR A 261 -1.82 -6.26 -1.58
N THR A 262 -2.56 -7.30 -1.92
CA THR A 262 -3.30 -8.13 -0.97
C THR A 262 -2.78 -9.56 -1.02
N SER A 263 -3.12 -10.39 -0.03
CA SER A 263 -2.72 -11.79 0.03
C SER A 263 -3.14 -12.61 -1.20
N ASN A 264 -4.19 -12.20 -1.88
CA ASN A 264 -4.67 -12.81 -3.10
C ASN A 264 -4.15 -12.13 -4.39
N LEU A 265 -3.10 -11.31 -4.28
CA LEU A 265 -2.42 -10.62 -5.39
C LEU A 265 -3.33 -9.67 -6.20
N LEU A 266 -4.23 -8.96 -5.53
CA LEU A 266 -4.87 -7.78 -6.08
C LEU A 266 -3.95 -6.59 -5.83
N LEU A 267 -3.44 -5.98 -6.89
CA LEU A 267 -2.49 -4.87 -6.84
C LEU A 267 -3.19 -3.57 -7.20
N GLY A 268 -2.88 -2.54 -6.42
CA GLY A 268 -3.24 -1.16 -6.70
C GLY A 268 -2.00 -0.33 -6.99
N GLY A 269 -2.12 0.60 -7.91
CA GLY A 269 -1.02 1.48 -8.29
C GLY A 269 -1.43 2.49 -9.35
N TYR A 270 -0.49 2.90 -10.20
CA TYR A 270 -0.77 3.83 -11.29
C TYR A 270 -0.05 3.42 -12.58
N SER A 271 -0.55 3.93 -13.70
CA SER A 271 0.11 3.97 -15.01
C SER A 271 -0.12 5.35 -15.59
N ASN A 272 0.92 6.18 -15.65
CA ASN A 272 0.85 7.61 -15.99
C ASN A 272 -0.21 8.35 -15.15
N THR A 273 -1.25 8.90 -15.79
CA THR A 273 -2.35 9.66 -15.17
C THR A 273 -3.57 8.81 -14.85
N SER A 274 -3.41 7.50 -14.74
CA SER A 274 -4.50 6.58 -14.42
C SER A 274 -4.18 5.76 -13.18
N ALA A 275 -5.12 5.66 -12.27
CA ALA A 275 -5.11 4.62 -11.25
C ALA A 275 -5.26 3.25 -11.93
N ALA A 276 -4.47 2.28 -11.51
CA ALA A 276 -4.49 0.93 -12.07
C ALA A 276 -4.78 -0.08 -10.98
N ILE A 277 -5.74 -0.96 -11.21
CA ILE A 277 -6.06 -2.10 -10.34
C ILE A 277 -5.91 -3.36 -11.19
N THR A 278 -5.09 -4.30 -10.74
CA THR A 278 -4.81 -5.54 -11.48
C THR A 278 -4.82 -6.73 -10.53
N LYS A 279 -5.51 -7.76 -10.91
CA LYS A 279 -5.46 -9.07 -10.26
C LYS A 279 -4.43 -9.94 -10.96
N PHE A 280 -3.54 -10.55 -10.20
CA PHE A 280 -2.58 -11.52 -10.70
C PHE A 280 -2.91 -12.92 -10.18
N ASN A 281 -2.56 -13.94 -10.94
CA ASN A 281 -2.52 -15.31 -10.47
C ASN A 281 -1.18 -15.62 -9.75
N THR A 282 -1.03 -16.80 -9.20
CA THR A 282 0.16 -17.24 -8.47
C THR A 282 1.42 -17.38 -9.35
N SER A 283 1.27 -17.42 -10.67
CA SER A 283 2.36 -17.39 -11.64
C SER A 283 2.71 -15.97 -12.13
N PHE A 284 2.12 -14.95 -11.50
CA PHE A 284 2.30 -13.51 -11.79
C PHE A 284 1.83 -13.08 -13.19
N PHE A 285 0.85 -13.80 -13.75
CA PHE A 285 0.14 -13.31 -14.94
C PHE A 285 -1.11 -12.53 -14.53
N PRO A 286 -1.38 -11.38 -15.16
CA PRO A 286 -2.59 -10.63 -14.90
C PRO A 286 -3.81 -11.42 -15.39
N THR A 287 -4.82 -11.56 -14.53
CA THR A 287 -6.11 -12.17 -14.87
C THR A 287 -7.12 -11.14 -15.36
N TRP A 288 -7.07 -9.94 -14.78
CA TRP A 288 -7.80 -8.78 -15.26
C TRP A 288 -7.08 -7.48 -14.84
N THR A 289 -7.33 -6.40 -15.55
CA THR A 289 -6.77 -5.07 -15.28
C THR A 289 -7.79 -4.00 -15.62
N ASP A 290 -8.03 -3.11 -14.67
CA ASP A 290 -8.83 -1.91 -14.86
C ASP A 290 -8.00 -0.66 -14.64
N ARG A 291 -8.33 0.38 -15.41
CA ARG A 291 -7.71 1.71 -15.34
C ARG A 291 -8.80 2.77 -15.20
N TYR A 292 -8.54 3.72 -14.31
CA TYR A 292 -9.47 4.77 -13.97
C TYR A 292 -8.78 6.14 -14.08
N PRO A 293 -9.44 7.17 -14.62
CA PRO A 293 -8.91 8.52 -14.61
C PRO A 293 -8.63 8.97 -13.17
N SER A 294 -7.37 9.29 -12.87
CA SER A 294 -6.93 9.64 -11.52
C SER A 294 -5.62 10.42 -11.55
N ASN A 295 -5.43 11.31 -10.60
CA ASN A 295 -4.15 12.00 -10.39
C ASN A 295 -3.20 11.25 -9.44
N GLY A 296 -3.57 10.05 -8.98
CA GLY A 296 -2.80 9.28 -8.01
C GLY A 296 -2.94 7.79 -8.21
N SER A 297 -2.34 7.06 -7.29
CA SER A 297 -2.40 5.60 -7.25
C SER A 297 -3.75 5.10 -6.76
N ALA A 298 -4.15 3.92 -7.22
CA ALA A 298 -5.10 3.11 -6.50
C ALA A 298 -4.43 2.41 -5.31
N LEU A 299 -5.19 2.25 -4.23
CA LEU A 299 -4.90 1.34 -3.12
C LEU A 299 -5.91 0.20 -3.13
N THR A 300 -5.50 -0.99 -2.69
CA THR A 300 -6.34 -2.18 -2.69
C THR A 300 -6.38 -2.85 -1.33
N ALA A 301 -7.53 -3.44 -1.01
CA ALA A 301 -7.74 -4.26 0.18
C ALA A 301 -8.71 -5.40 -0.13
N THR A 302 -8.72 -6.45 0.69
CA THR A 302 -9.63 -7.59 0.53
C THR A 302 -10.20 -8.05 1.87
N VAL A 303 -11.45 -8.48 1.84
CA VAL A 303 -12.13 -9.15 2.95
C VAL A 303 -12.76 -10.43 2.42
N GLY A 304 -12.21 -11.58 2.81
CA GLY A 304 -12.62 -12.86 2.26
C GLY A 304 -12.47 -12.89 0.73
N LYS A 305 -13.60 -13.06 0.02
CA LYS A 305 -13.64 -13.08 -1.45
C LYS A 305 -13.92 -11.71 -2.08
N ILE A 306 -14.23 -10.70 -1.27
CA ILE A 306 -14.57 -9.36 -1.74
C ILE A 306 -13.28 -8.55 -1.88
N SER A 307 -13.13 -7.90 -3.01
CA SER A 307 -11.99 -7.04 -3.34
C SER A 307 -12.42 -5.59 -3.38
N TYR A 308 -11.57 -4.70 -2.90
CA TYR A 308 -11.80 -3.26 -2.90
C TYR A 308 -10.63 -2.53 -3.56
N GLY A 309 -10.94 -1.44 -4.27
CA GLY A 309 -9.94 -0.54 -4.82
C GLY A 309 -10.38 0.91 -4.62
N ALA A 310 -9.53 1.73 -4.03
CA ALA A 310 -9.78 3.14 -3.77
C ALA A 310 -8.83 4.02 -4.57
N PHE A 311 -9.33 5.13 -5.10
CA PHE A 311 -8.54 6.14 -5.82
C PHE A 311 -9.28 7.49 -5.86
N ILE A 312 -8.58 8.57 -6.21
CA ILE A 312 -9.18 9.88 -6.44
C ILE A 312 -9.57 9.97 -7.91
N SER A 313 -10.87 9.97 -8.19
CA SER A 313 -11.40 10.01 -9.56
C SER A 313 -11.32 11.40 -10.14
N THR A 314 -10.74 11.55 -11.32
CA THR A 314 -10.64 12.83 -12.06
C THR A 314 -11.57 12.90 -13.28
N GLY A 315 -12.33 11.84 -13.55
CA GLY A 315 -13.19 11.77 -14.73
C GLY A 315 -14.23 10.65 -14.66
N PRO A 316 -14.91 10.40 -15.78
CA PRO A 316 -15.93 9.37 -15.87
C PRO A 316 -15.34 7.97 -15.65
N VAL A 317 -16.12 7.10 -15.02
CA VAL A 317 -15.76 5.70 -14.75
C VAL A 317 -16.69 4.81 -15.56
N LYS A 318 -16.12 3.98 -16.46
CA LYS A 318 -16.87 3.17 -17.42
C LYS A 318 -17.94 2.29 -16.76
N SER A 319 -17.61 1.68 -15.62
CA SER A 319 -18.53 0.83 -14.85
C SER A 319 -19.61 1.61 -14.06
N LEU A 320 -19.55 2.95 -14.05
CA LEU A 320 -20.44 3.84 -13.31
C LEU A 320 -20.91 4.98 -14.21
N PRO A 321 -21.85 4.75 -15.16
CA PRO A 321 -22.26 5.78 -16.11
C PRO A 321 -22.81 7.07 -15.47
N SER A 322 -23.39 6.96 -14.27
CA SER A 322 -23.90 8.09 -13.49
C SER A 322 -22.80 8.89 -12.76
N TRP A 323 -21.56 8.40 -12.71
CA TRP A 323 -20.47 9.04 -12.00
C TRP A 323 -19.94 10.27 -12.77
N LYS A 324 -20.11 11.45 -12.19
CA LYS A 324 -19.69 12.72 -12.79
C LYS A 324 -18.78 13.55 -11.90
N ARG A 325 -18.45 13.04 -10.69
CA ARG A 325 -17.63 13.78 -9.71
C ARG A 325 -16.17 13.74 -10.12
N LYS A 326 -15.48 14.89 -10.00
CA LYS A 326 -14.04 15.03 -10.22
C LYS A 326 -13.37 15.42 -8.93
N GLY A 327 -12.18 14.87 -8.66
CA GLY A 327 -11.43 15.14 -7.44
C GLY A 327 -12.07 14.55 -6.19
N ALA A 328 -12.91 13.53 -6.31
CA ALA A 328 -13.52 12.84 -5.19
C ALA A 328 -12.93 11.44 -5.00
N LEU A 329 -12.83 11.00 -3.75
CA LEU A 329 -12.50 9.63 -3.40
C LEU A 329 -13.59 8.70 -3.92
N LEU A 330 -13.19 7.67 -4.66
CA LEU A 330 -14.04 6.59 -5.11
C LEU A 330 -13.48 5.26 -4.60
N LEU A 331 -14.31 4.48 -3.92
CA LEU A 331 -14.04 3.12 -3.48
C LEU A 331 -14.93 2.17 -4.29
N LEU A 332 -14.32 1.30 -5.07
CA LEU A 332 -15.00 0.27 -5.86
C LEU A 332 -14.90 -1.07 -5.16
N GLN A 333 -15.97 -1.84 -5.23
CA GLN A 333 -16.05 -3.23 -4.82
C GLN A 333 -16.07 -4.12 -6.06
N PHE A 334 -15.29 -5.18 -6.06
CA PHE A 334 -15.16 -6.12 -7.18
C PHE A 334 -15.48 -7.53 -6.75
N ASP A 335 -16.05 -8.30 -7.68
CA ASP A 335 -16.09 -9.75 -7.59
C ASP A 335 -14.75 -10.40 -7.98
N GLY A 336 -14.68 -11.72 -7.97
CA GLY A 336 -13.48 -12.48 -8.35
C GLY A 336 -13.07 -12.34 -9.81
N LYS A 337 -13.98 -11.89 -10.69
CA LYS A 337 -13.74 -11.70 -12.13
C LYS A 337 -13.35 -10.26 -12.49
N GLY A 338 -13.35 -9.34 -11.50
CA GLY A 338 -13.07 -7.92 -11.68
C GLY A 338 -14.30 -7.10 -12.09
N VAL A 339 -15.48 -7.67 -12.01
CA VAL A 339 -16.72 -6.92 -12.23
C VAL A 339 -16.99 -6.05 -11.01
N VAL A 340 -17.27 -4.76 -11.24
CA VAL A 340 -17.67 -3.84 -10.17
C VAL A 340 -19.04 -4.25 -9.67
N THR A 341 -19.15 -4.53 -8.37
CA THR A 341 -20.41 -4.95 -7.70
C THR A 341 -20.92 -3.90 -6.73
N GLY A 342 -20.12 -2.89 -6.42
CA GLY A 342 -20.50 -1.77 -5.55
C GLY A 342 -19.57 -0.59 -5.77
N ALA A 343 -20.09 0.61 -5.48
CA ALA A 343 -19.33 1.84 -5.56
C ALA A 343 -19.70 2.77 -4.40
N TYR A 344 -18.68 3.40 -3.83
CA TYR A 344 -18.84 4.29 -2.67
C TYR A 344 -17.92 5.50 -2.84
N PHE A 345 -18.28 6.64 -2.25
CA PHE A 345 -17.52 7.85 -2.40
C PHE A 345 -17.45 8.70 -1.14
N ALA A 346 -16.43 9.54 -1.05
CA ALA A 346 -16.37 10.68 -0.15
C ALA A 346 -15.91 11.94 -0.92
N ASN A 347 -16.40 13.11 -0.50
CA ASN A 347 -16.04 14.39 -1.11
C ASN A 347 -14.70 14.88 -0.54
N THR A 348 -13.62 14.17 -0.85
CA THR A 348 -12.25 14.52 -0.47
C THR A 348 -11.32 14.26 -1.64
N GLY A 349 -10.36 15.17 -1.86
CA GLY A 349 -9.39 15.10 -2.96
C GLY A 349 -8.10 14.34 -2.61
N SER A 350 -8.01 13.71 -1.44
CA SER A 350 -6.84 12.94 -1.04
C SER A 350 -7.21 11.52 -0.62
N LEU A 351 -6.31 10.57 -0.87
CA LEU A 351 -6.36 9.20 -0.39
C LEU A 351 -5.01 8.89 0.25
N THR A 352 -5.01 8.62 1.55
CA THR A 352 -3.78 8.35 2.31
C THR A 352 -3.56 6.86 2.50
N ALA A 353 -4.57 6.12 2.98
CA ALA A 353 -4.44 4.70 3.23
C ALA A 353 -5.78 3.97 3.10
N LEU A 354 -5.70 2.66 2.85
CA LEU A 354 -6.83 1.74 2.79
C LEU A 354 -6.44 0.46 3.53
N THR A 355 -7.28 0.04 4.47
CA THR A 355 -7.24 -1.28 5.10
C THR A 355 -8.60 -1.93 5.07
N ALA A 356 -8.69 -3.21 5.35
CA ALA A 356 -9.96 -3.91 5.49
C ALA A 356 -9.83 -5.14 6.38
N ASN A 357 -10.86 -5.42 7.16
CA ASN A 357 -10.99 -6.66 7.91
C ASN A 357 -12.45 -7.16 7.92
N SER A 358 -12.67 -8.36 8.44
CA SER A 358 -14.00 -8.99 8.43
C SER A 358 -15.04 -8.29 9.32
N SER A 359 -14.61 -7.61 10.38
CA SER A 359 -15.49 -6.96 11.34
C SER A 359 -15.97 -5.57 10.89
N LEU A 360 -15.10 -4.83 10.17
CA LEU A 360 -15.33 -3.44 9.82
C LEU A 360 -15.59 -3.23 8.32
N GLY A 361 -15.27 -4.23 7.48
CA GLY A 361 -15.15 -4.01 6.06
C GLY A 361 -13.96 -3.10 5.71
N PRO A 362 -14.01 -2.39 4.58
CA PRO A 362 -12.97 -1.43 4.21
C PRO A 362 -13.01 -0.18 5.09
N VAL A 363 -11.83 0.26 5.53
CA VAL A 363 -11.60 1.52 6.25
C VAL A 363 -10.64 2.37 5.43
N VAL A 364 -11.03 3.58 5.11
CA VAL A 364 -10.27 4.51 4.26
C VAL A 364 -9.84 5.70 5.11
N LEU A 365 -8.55 6.04 5.05
CA LEU A 365 -8.00 7.27 5.57
C LEU A 365 -7.84 8.27 4.41
N ALA A 366 -8.56 9.38 4.47
CA ALA A 366 -8.58 10.36 3.40
C ALA A 366 -8.96 11.76 3.94
N GLY A 367 -8.26 12.81 3.50
CA GLY A 367 -8.58 14.21 3.86
C GLY A 367 -8.57 14.51 5.36
N GLY A 368 -7.79 13.79 6.16
CA GLY A 368 -7.77 13.94 7.62
C GLY A 368 -8.94 13.28 8.34
N PHE A 369 -9.67 12.38 7.66
CA PHE A 369 -10.81 11.65 8.23
C PHE A 369 -10.74 10.17 7.90
N LEU A 370 -11.37 9.37 8.76
CA LEU A 370 -11.68 7.98 8.51
C LEU A 370 -13.07 7.82 7.93
N TYR A 371 -13.18 6.96 6.93
CA TYR A 371 -14.43 6.61 6.27
C TYR A 371 -14.65 5.11 6.27
N ARG A 372 -15.91 4.68 6.33
CA ARG A 372 -16.33 3.28 6.25
C ARG A 372 -17.57 3.12 5.37
N LEU A 373 -17.89 1.87 5.02
CA LEU A 373 -19.18 1.55 4.45
C LEU A 373 -20.30 1.78 5.49
N ASN A 374 -21.44 2.24 5.02
CA ASN A 374 -22.67 2.12 5.80
C ASN A 374 -23.12 0.65 5.76
N LEU A 375 -22.96 -0.06 6.87
CA LEU A 375 -23.34 -1.45 7.01
C LEU A 375 -24.80 -1.59 7.50
N GLY A 376 -25.61 -0.48 7.33
CA GLY A 376 -26.97 -0.26 7.74
C GLY A 376 -27.87 -1.45 7.91
#